data_a97b38d519ec02357d57c900ab3ed20e
#
_entry.id   a97b38d519ec02357d57c900ab3ed20e
#
_cell.length_a   1.000
_cell.length_b   1.000
_cell.length_c   1.000
_cell.angle_alpha   90.00
_cell.angle_beta   90.00
_cell.angle_gamma   90.00
#
_symmetry.space_group_name_H-M   'P 1'
#
loop_
_entity.id
_entity.type
_entity.pdbx_description
1 polymer ?
#
loop_
_entity_poly.entity_id
_entity_poly.type
_entity_poly.pdbx_seq_one_letter_code
_entity_poly.pdbx_strand_id
1 'polypeptide(L)'
;MSKKTIAILTIVISLVIDQASKIWVKLTMRSGDEFMYIGNWARIHFVENEGMAFGMSFGAGFGKLMLTVFRIIAVYFITYYLSQQIKDKKSSKGFVFALSLILVGAVGNIIDSIFYGQIFSHSEGQIATLFPAEGGYAKWFHGRVVDMFYFPIYRGILPEWIPFFGGKFFEFFQFIFNVADACITVGVAIILLFQKQFFKEEATQDIQATSSNP
;
A
#
# COMPACT_ATOMS: atom_id res chain seq x y z
N MET A 1 -17.45 11.67 -16.56
CA MET A 1 -16.36 12.28 -15.79
C MET A 1 -15.12 12.41 -16.63
N SER A 2 -14.35 13.51 -16.45
CA SER A 2 -13.04 13.67 -17.09
C SER A 2 -11.99 12.77 -16.44
N LYS A 3 -10.89 12.45 -17.15
CA LYS A 3 -9.75 11.71 -16.58
C LYS A 3 -9.16 12.42 -15.36
N LYS A 4 -9.04 13.76 -15.44
CA LYS A 4 -8.58 14.59 -14.32
C LYS A 4 -9.48 14.44 -13.09
N THR A 5 -10.79 14.48 -13.28
CA THR A 5 -11.77 14.31 -12.18
C THR A 5 -11.66 12.92 -11.56
N ILE A 6 -11.52 11.86 -12.39
CA ILE A 6 -11.32 10.48 -11.90
C ILE A 6 -10.05 10.41 -11.05
N ALA A 7 -8.93 10.91 -11.56
CA ALA A 7 -7.67 10.89 -10.82
C ALA A 7 -7.78 11.61 -9.47
N ILE A 8 -8.30 12.85 -9.46
CA ILE A 8 -8.43 13.64 -8.23
C ILE A 8 -9.33 12.94 -7.21
N LEU A 9 -10.52 12.48 -7.63
CA LEU A 9 -11.45 11.81 -6.71
C LEU A 9 -10.86 10.51 -6.17
N THR A 10 -10.23 9.69 -7.03
CA THR A 10 -9.58 8.46 -6.59
C THR A 10 -8.50 8.75 -5.55
N ILE A 11 -7.61 9.71 -5.83
CA ILE A 11 -6.51 10.06 -4.92
C ILE A 11 -7.07 10.59 -3.60
N VAL A 12 -7.97 11.57 -3.63
CA VAL A 12 -8.46 12.21 -2.41
C VAL A 12 -9.26 11.23 -1.55
N ILE A 13 -10.21 10.50 -2.14
CA ILE A 13 -11.07 9.59 -1.39
C ILE A 13 -10.23 8.45 -0.77
N SER A 14 -9.37 7.80 -1.58
CA SER A 14 -8.58 6.68 -1.08
C SER A 14 -7.55 7.11 -0.03
N LEU A 15 -6.94 8.30 -0.19
CA LEU A 15 -5.99 8.83 0.80
C LEU A 15 -6.68 9.19 2.11
N VAL A 16 -7.87 9.78 2.06
CA VAL A 16 -8.67 10.08 3.26
C VAL A 16 -9.05 8.80 3.99
N ILE A 17 -9.50 7.77 3.28
CA ILE A 17 -9.84 6.47 3.89
C ILE A 17 -8.60 5.82 4.51
N ASP A 18 -7.47 5.82 3.80
CA ASP A 18 -6.20 5.27 4.30
C ASP A 18 -5.78 5.96 5.60
N GLN A 19 -5.63 7.27 5.57
CA GLN A 19 -5.16 8.03 6.72
C GLN A 19 -6.15 8.04 7.89
N ALA A 20 -7.45 8.11 7.61
CA ALA A 20 -8.47 8.04 8.67
C ALA A 20 -8.45 6.68 9.38
N SER A 21 -8.34 5.57 8.65
CA SER A 21 -8.26 4.23 9.24
C SER A 21 -6.98 4.04 10.06
N LYS A 22 -5.84 4.53 9.59
CA LYS A 22 -4.54 4.47 10.29
C LYS A 22 -4.54 5.29 11.58
N ILE A 23 -5.05 6.53 11.51
CA ILE A 23 -5.19 7.40 12.70
C ILE A 23 -6.14 6.79 13.71
N TRP A 24 -7.28 6.25 13.25
CA TRP A 24 -8.24 5.60 14.12
C TRP A 24 -7.60 4.43 14.88
N VAL A 25 -6.89 3.53 14.19
CA VAL A 25 -6.21 2.40 14.82
C VAL A 25 -5.17 2.87 15.84
N LYS A 26 -4.33 3.85 15.50
CA LYS A 26 -3.31 4.38 16.43
C LYS A 26 -3.90 5.01 17.69
N LEU A 27 -5.07 5.64 17.60
CA LEU A 27 -5.71 6.33 18.72
C LEU A 27 -6.66 5.44 19.52
N THR A 28 -6.88 4.16 19.09
CA THR A 28 -7.82 3.25 19.77
C THR A 28 -7.21 1.91 20.16
N MET A 29 -6.06 1.54 19.58
CA MET A 29 -5.43 0.24 19.77
C MET A 29 -3.97 0.39 20.17
N ARG A 30 -3.43 -0.62 20.87
CA ARG A 30 -1.98 -0.80 21.09
C ARG A 30 -1.41 -1.64 19.96
N SER A 31 -0.15 -1.44 19.65
CA SER A 31 0.53 -2.31 18.68
C SER A 31 0.52 -3.77 19.18
N GLY A 32 0.05 -4.67 18.32
CA GLY A 32 -0.18 -6.07 18.61
C GLY A 32 -1.61 -6.43 19.02
N ASP A 33 -2.48 -5.45 19.31
CA ASP A 33 -3.88 -5.73 19.64
C ASP A 33 -4.64 -6.23 18.40
N GLU A 34 -5.49 -7.22 18.61
CA GLU A 34 -6.53 -7.63 17.67
C GLU A 34 -7.88 -7.11 18.16
N PHE A 35 -8.54 -6.32 17.30
CA PHE A 35 -9.82 -5.70 17.60
C PHE A 35 -10.82 -6.02 16.53
N MET A 36 -11.92 -6.24 16.52
CA MET A 36 -12.95 -6.57 15.51
C MET A 36 -12.71 -7.85 14.70
N TYR A 37 -13.68 -8.72 14.83
CA TYR A 37 -13.79 -9.95 14.05
C TYR A 37 -15.03 -9.88 13.16
N ILE A 38 -14.85 -10.14 11.86
CA ILE A 38 -15.94 -10.44 10.96
C ILE A 38 -15.86 -11.94 10.66
N GLY A 39 -16.64 -12.74 11.38
CA GLY A 39 -16.46 -14.19 11.39
C GLY A 39 -15.10 -14.60 11.94
N ASN A 40 -14.55 -15.72 11.44
CA ASN A 40 -13.23 -16.22 11.87
C ASN A 40 -12.08 -15.85 10.92
N TRP A 41 -12.37 -15.14 9.83
CA TRP A 41 -11.45 -14.94 8.71
C TRP A 41 -11.05 -13.49 8.45
N ALA A 42 -11.71 -12.50 9.07
CA ALA A 42 -11.36 -11.09 8.90
C ALA A 42 -11.21 -10.40 10.26
N ARG A 43 -10.06 -9.75 10.46
CA ARG A 43 -9.67 -9.13 11.72
C ARG A 43 -9.04 -7.77 11.49
N ILE A 44 -9.16 -6.90 12.48
CA ILE A 44 -8.30 -5.73 12.60
C ILE A 44 -7.20 -6.09 13.58
N HIS A 45 -5.97 -6.18 13.09
CA HIS A 45 -4.77 -6.47 13.88
C HIS A 45 -3.77 -5.34 13.67
N PHE A 46 -3.60 -4.51 14.67
CA PHE A 46 -2.72 -3.35 14.57
C PHE A 46 -1.25 -3.75 14.67
N VAL A 47 -0.50 -3.48 13.62
CA VAL A 47 0.95 -3.66 13.58
C VAL A 47 1.62 -2.39 13.06
N GLU A 48 2.71 -1.99 13.69
CA GLU A 48 3.60 -0.95 13.19
C GLU A 48 4.77 -1.56 12.43
N ASN A 49 4.81 -1.29 11.12
CA ASN A 49 5.77 -1.84 10.20
C ASN A 49 6.89 -0.82 9.94
N GLU A 50 8.13 -1.23 10.10
CA GLU A 50 9.30 -0.42 9.73
C GLU A 50 9.37 -0.11 8.22
N GLY A 51 8.41 -0.62 7.44
CA GLY A 51 8.32 -0.44 5.99
C GLY A 51 9.21 -1.41 5.22
N MET A 52 9.73 -2.44 5.86
CA MET A 52 10.58 -3.45 5.22
C MET A 52 9.76 -4.67 4.84
N ALA A 53 9.80 -5.03 3.56
CA ALA A 53 9.26 -6.30 3.10
C ALA A 53 10.18 -7.45 3.56
N PHE A 54 9.57 -8.52 4.09
CA PHE A 54 10.26 -9.79 4.43
C PHE A 54 11.34 -9.71 5.53
N GLY A 55 11.29 -8.75 6.46
CA GLY A 55 12.22 -8.72 7.60
C GLY A 55 13.69 -8.41 7.24
N MET A 56 13.97 -7.97 6.02
CA MET A 56 15.33 -7.58 5.62
C MET A 56 15.70 -6.23 6.22
N SER A 57 16.39 -6.25 7.35
CA SER A 57 16.97 -5.06 7.97
C SER A 57 18.34 -4.75 7.36
N PHE A 58 18.40 -3.78 6.48
CA PHE A 58 19.70 -3.19 6.05
C PHE A 58 20.20 -2.18 7.11
N GLY A 59 20.43 -2.64 8.35
CA GLY A 59 20.85 -1.78 9.45
C GLY A 59 19.74 -0.84 9.96
N ALA A 60 19.53 -0.81 11.27
CA ALA A 60 18.49 0.01 11.88
C ALA A 60 18.65 1.49 11.50
N GLY A 61 17.69 2.07 10.81
CA GLY A 61 17.64 3.48 10.42
C GLY A 61 18.04 3.76 8.98
N PHE A 62 19.17 3.27 8.47
CA PHE A 62 19.63 3.56 7.10
C PHE A 62 18.74 2.92 6.03
N GLY A 63 18.39 1.65 6.20
CA GLY A 63 17.50 0.94 5.28
C GLY A 63 16.12 1.59 5.19
N LYS A 64 15.58 2.06 6.30
CA LYS A 64 14.31 2.78 6.36
C LYS A 64 14.36 4.11 5.61
N LEU A 65 15.42 4.90 5.82
CA LEU A 65 15.62 6.15 5.10
C LEU A 65 15.73 5.89 3.60
N MET A 66 16.54 4.91 3.16
CA MET A 66 16.67 4.53 1.75
C MET A 66 15.33 4.13 1.14
N LEU A 67 14.55 3.32 1.85
CA LEU A 67 13.21 2.91 1.38
C LEU A 67 12.27 4.11 1.24
N THR A 68 12.29 5.03 2.20
CA THR A 68 11.47 6.26 2.13
C THR A 68 11.89 7.13 0.96
N VAL A 69 13.19 7.34 0.73
CA VAL A 69 13.72 8.08 -0.42
C VAL A 69 13.34 7.38 -1.73
N PHE A 70 13.48 6.07 -1.83
CA PHE A 70 13.06 5.30 -3.00
C PHE A 70 11.56 5.50 -3.30
N ARG A 71 10.70 5.44 -2.28
CA ARG A 71 9.26 5.70 -2.42
C ARG A 71 8.98 7.11 -2.92
N ILE A 72 9.69 8.12 -2.42
CA ILE A 72 9.54 9.52 -2.88
C ILE A 72 9.89 9.65 -4.37
N ILE A 73 11.00 9.03 -4.79
CA ILE A 73 11.40 8.99 -6.20
C ILE A 73 10.35 8.29 -7.06
N ALA A 74 9.84 7.15 -6.60
CA ALA A 74 8.78 6.41 -7.29
C ALA A 74 7.51 7.26 -7.43
N VAL A 75 7.07 7.95 -6.37
CA VAL A 75 5.91 8.87 -6.40
C VAL A 75 6.11 9.99 -7.41
N TYR A 76 7.31 10.57 -7.49
CA TYR A 76 7.62 11.58 -8.50
C TYR A 76 7.41 11.05 -9.93
N PHE A 77 7.97 9.88 -10.25
CA PHE A 77 7.81 9.29 -11.59
C PHE A 77 6.38 8.86 -11.89
N ILE A 78 5.68 8.27 -10.91
CA ILE A 78 4.27 7.87 -11.09
C ILE A 78 3.41 9.11 -11.30
N THR A 79 3.62 10.19 -10.54
CA THR A 79 2.88 11.45 -10.70
C THR A 79 3.14 12.08 -12.07
N TYR A 80 4.40 12.12 -12.49
CA TYR A 80 4.77 12.60 -13.82
C TYR A 80 4.05 11.78 -14.91
N TYR A 81 4.15 10.46 -14.85
CA TYR A 81 3.53 9.57 -15.83
C TYR A 81 2.00 9.67 -15.82
N LEU A 82 1.36 9.70 -14.64
CA LEU A 82 -0.08 9.93 -14.52
C LEU A 82 -0.50 11.25 -15.17
N SER A 83 0.28 12.32 -14.97
CA SER A 83 0.00 13.63 -15.58
C SER A 83 0.02 13.58 -17.12
N GLN A 84 0.92 12.80 -17.71
CA GLN A 84 0.98 12.56 -19.16
C GLN A 84 -0.25 11.77 -19.62
N GLN A 85 -0.62 10.70 -18.90
CA GLN A 85 -1.78 9.86 -19.25
C GLN A 85 -3.12 10.63 -19.15
N ILE A 86 -3.23 11.59 -18.23
CA ILE A 86 -4.41 12.46 -18.13
C ILE A 86 -4.55 13.34 -19.39
N LYS A 87 -3.43 13.84 -19.94
CA LYS A 87 -3.41 14.70 -21.14
C LYS A 87 -3.53 13.93 -22.44
N ASP A 88 -3.05 12.71 -22.48
CA ASP A 88 -3.08 11.87 -23.66
C ASP A 88 -4.52 11.45 -23.99
N LYS A 89 -5.04 11.82 -25.17
CA LYS A 89 -6.40 11.49 -25.61
C LYS A 89 -6.60 9.98 -25.78
N LYS A 90 -5.57 9.22 -26.08
CA LYS A 90 -5.61 7.77 -26.32
C LYS A 90 -5.69 6.97 -25.02
N SER A 91 -5.12 7.46 -23.94
CA SER A 91 -5.14 6.78 -22.65
C SER A 91 -6.56 6.56 -22.14
N SER A 92 -6.85 5.37 -21.61
CA SER A 92 -8.17 5.02 -21.09
C SER A 92 -8.42 5.60 -19.69
N LYS A 93 -9.69 5.80 -19.34
CA LYS A 93 -10.10 6.20 -17.98
C LYS A 93 -9.74 5.13 -16.94
N GLY A 94 -9.82 3.85 -17.31
CA GLY A 94 -9.46 2.73 -16.44
C GLY A 94 -7.97 2.71 -16.12
N PHE A 95 -7.11 3.03 -17.08
CA PHE A 95 -5.67 3.13 -16.85
C PHE A 95 -5.30 4.29 -15.91
N VAL A 96 -5.91 5.46 -16.12
CA VAL A 96 -5.74 6.62 -15.21
C VAL A 96 -6.22 6.30 -13.80
N PHE A 97 -7.35 5.59 -13.66
CA PHE A 97 -7.84 5.13 -12.36
C PHE A 97 -6.84 4.20 -11.67
N ALA A 98 -6.34 3.20 -12.38
CA ALA A 98 -5.36 2.24 -11.84
C ALA A 98 -4.05 2.91 -11.41
N LEU A 99 -3.51 3.82 -12.23
CA LEU A 99 -2.33 4.61 -11.87
C LEU A 99 -2.57 5.51 -10.65
N SER A 100 -3.78 6.07 -10.53
CA SER A 100 -4.16 6.89 -9.37
C SER A 100 -4.21 6.07 -8.08
N LEU A 101 -4.68 4.81 -8.15
CA LEU A 101 -4.63 3.89 -7.01
C LEU A 101 -3.19 3.57 -6.59
N ILE A 102 -2.30 3.27 -7.55
CA ILE A 102 -0.88 3.01 -7.25
C ILE A 102 -0.23 4.25 -6.63
N LEU A 103 -0.51 5.43 -7.16
CA LEU A 103 0.02 6.68 -6.63
C LEU A 103 -0.41 6.91 -5.18
N VAL A 104 -1.71 6.77 -4.89
CA VAL A 104 -2.23 7.03 -3.55
C VAL A 104 -1.69 6.03 -2.52
N GLY A 105 -1.52 4.77 -2.92
CA GLY A 105 -0.95 3.77 -2.03
C GLY A 105 0.52 4.07 -1.68
N ALA A 106 1.32 4.51 -2.67
CA ALA A 106 2.68 4.96 -2.40
C ALA A 106 2.72 6.20 -1.50
N VAL A 107 1.86 7.21 -1.75
CA VAL A 107 1.77 8.45 -0.97
C VAL A 107 1.31 8.18 0.45
N GLY A 108 0.28 7.34 0.67
CA GLY A 108 -0.23 7.00 1.99
C GLY A 108 0.87 6.47 2.92
N ASN A 109 1.63 5.49 2.46
CA ASN A 109 2.73 4.91 3.24
C ASN A 109 3.94 5.86 3.42
N ILE A 110 4.14 6.83 2.50
CA ILE A 110 5.13 7.89 2.67
C ILE A 110 4.70 8.86 3.77
N ILE A 111 3.44 9.23 3.85
CA ILE A 111 2.92 10.10 4.92
C ILE A 111 3.24 9.50 6.30
N ASP A 112 2.96 8.23 6.51
CA ASP A 112 3.29 7.54 7.75
C ASP A 112 4.80 7.61 8.03
N SER A 113 5.62 7.26 7.04
CA SER A 113 7.08 7.22 7.18
C SER A 113 7.69 8.59 7.51
N ILE A 114 7.16 9.66 6.93
CA ILE A 114 7.69 11.03 7.15
C ILE A 114 7.18 11.60 8.46
N PHE A 115 5.86 11.52 8.73
CA PHE A 115 5.20 12.35 9.73
C PHE A 115 4.86 11.61 11.02
N TYR A 116 4.49 10.31 10.98
CA TYR A 116 3.92 9.63 12.14
C TYR A 116 4.90 9.53 13.31
N GLY A 117 6.20 9.43 13.04
CA GLY A 117 7.22 9.48 14.07
C GLY A 117 7.21 10.75 14.91
N GLN A 118 6.83 11.88 14.31
CA GLN A 118 6.80 13.18 14.98
C GLN A 118 5.46 13.50 15.63
N ILE A 119 4.35 13.07 15.02
CA ILE A 119 3.01 13.49 15.45
C ILE A 119 2.35 12.57 16.46
N PHE A 120 2.86 11.32 16.63
CA PHE A 120 2.32 10.35 17.58
C PHE A 120 3.36 9.96 18.63
N SER A 121 2.89 9.58 19.85
CA SER A 121 3.68 8.81 20.79
C SER A 121 3.80 7.35 20.31
N HIS A 122 4.65 6.54 20.97
CA HIS A 122 4.76 5.11 20.66
C HIS A 122 3.47 4.36 21.01
N SER A 123 3.21 3.24 20.28
CA SER A 123 2.01 2.40 20.47
C SER A 123 2.31 1.08 21.21
N GLU A 124 3.56 0.85 21.59
CA GLU A 124 3.98 -0.36 22.30
C GLU A 124 3.52 -0.29 23.75
N GLY A 125 2.68 -1.24 24.17
CA GLY A 125 2.14 -1.32 25.51
C GLY A 125 1.10 -0.24 25.91
N GLN A 126 0.85 0.74 25.06
CA GLN A 126 -0.11 1.83 25.28
C GLN A 126 -0.81 2.28 24.00
N ILE A 127 -1.92 2.98 24.14
CA ILE A 127 -2.57 3.66 23.02
C ILE A 127 -1.79 4.95 22.73
N ALA A 128 -1.48 5.22 21.47
CA ALA A 128 -0.74 6.41 21.11
C ALA A 128 -1.57 7.69 21.35
N THR A 129 -0.87 8.76 21.67
CA THR A 129 -1.44 10.12 21.76
C THR A 129 -0.99 10.96 20.58
N LEU A 130 -1.86 11.88 20.15
CA LEU A 130 -1.56 12.84 19.08
C LEU A 130 -0.85 14.07 19.69
N PHE A 131 0.24 14.50 19.05
CA PHE A 131 1.08 15.63 19.48
C PHE A 131 1.50 15.57 20.96
N PRO A 132 2.22 14.49 21.36
CA PRO A 132 2.63 14.34 22.76
C PRO A 132 3.57 15.48 23.17
N ALA A 133 3.41 15.95 24.42
CA ALA A 133 4.21 17.06 24.96
C ALA A 133 5.72 16.78 25.00
N GLU A 134 6.08 15.51 25.13
CA GLU A 134 7.47 15.04 25.19
C GLU A 134 8.10 14.83 23.79
N GLY A 135 7.34 15.11 22.73
CA GLY A 135 7.73 14.84 21.35
C GLY A 135 7.30 13.47 20.83
N GLY A 136 7.39 13.28 19.52
CA GLY A 136 6.99 12.04 18.88
C GLY A 136 7.97 10.87 19.13
N TYR A 137 7.56 9.65 18.74
CA TYR A 137 8.34 8.43 19.00
C TYR A 137 9.58 8.27 18.10
N ALA A 138 9.69 9.01 17.00
CA ALA A 138 10.83 8.92 16.09
C ALA A 138 11.08 10.26 15.37
N LYS A 139 12.26 10.38 14.76
CA LYS A 139 12.63 11.54 13.92
C LYS A 139 11.87 11.52 12.58
N TRP A 140 11.87 12.65 11.86
CA TRP A 140 11.36 12.76 10.49
C TRP A 140 11.94 11.63 9.61
N PHE A 141 11.13 11.09 8.71
CA PHE A 141 11.44 9.98 7.81
C PHE A 141 11.66 8.62 8.50
N HIS A 142 11.42 8.53 9.81
CA HIS A 142 11.55 7.31 10.59
C HIS A 142 10.22 6.86 11.21
N GLY A 143 9.08 7.43 10.77
CA GLY A 143 7.75 6.98 11.15
C GLY A 143 7.49 5.54 10.69
N ARG A 144 6.76 4.74 11.46
CA ARG A 144 6.35 3.37 11.11
C ARG A 144 5.07 3.41 10.32
N VAL A 145 4.96 2.55 9.29
CA VAL A 145 3.73 2.38 8.53
C VAL A 145 2.73 1.62 9.40
N VAL A 146 1.48 2.07 9.41
CA VAL A 146 0.41 1.45 10.18
C VAL A 146 -0.31 0.43 9.31
N ASP A 147 -0.24 -0.85 9.71
CA ASP A 147 -0.95 -1.96 9.07
C ASP A 147 -2.03 -2.48 10.01
N MET A 148 -3.16 -2.97 9.45
CA MET A 148 -4.31 -3.33 10.29
C MET A 148 -5.20 -4.43 9.72
N PHE A 149 -5.32 -4.58 8.40
CA PHE A 149 -6.20 -5.59 7.81
C PHE A 149 -5.51 -6.95 7.77
N TYR A 150 -6.12 -7.92 8.45
CA TYR A 150 -5.60 -9.27 8.55
C TYR A 150 -6.68 -10.27 8.19
N PHE A 151 -6.41 -11.08 7.17
CA PHE A 151 -7.34 -12.06 6.63
C PHE A 151 -6.76 -13.47 6.66
N PRO A 152 -6.65 -14.14 7.84
CA PRO A 152 -6.21 -15.53 7.92
C PRO A 152 -7.29 -16.43 7.31
N ILE A 153 -7.20 -16.70 6.01
CA ILE A 153 -8.19 -17.50 5.26
C ILE A 153 -8.30 -18.91 5.84
N TYR A 154 -7.16 -19.48 6.27
CA TYR A 154 -7.11 -20.73 7.00
C TYR A 154 -6.06 -20.62 8.11
N ARG A 155 -6.46 -21.04 9.31
CA ARG A 155 -5.59 -21.12 10.48
C ARG A 155 -5.92 -22.38 11.27
N GLY A 156 -4.99 -23.35 11.32
CA GLY A 156 -5.23 -24.60 12.03
C GLY A 156 -4.15 -25.64 11.80
N ILE A 157 -4.34 -26.81 12.41
CA ILE A 157 -3.48 -27.96 12.20
C ILE A 157 -3.92 -28.64 10.90
N LEU A 158 -2.99 -28.83 9.97
CA LEU A 158 -3.25 -29.54 8.72
C LEU A 158 -3.57 -31.02 8.99
N PRO A 159 -4.52 -31.61 8.25
CA PRO A 159 -4.81 -33.02 8.34
C PRO A 159 -3.56 -33.87 8.12
N GLU A 160 -3.45 -35.00 8.86
CA GLU A 160 -2.25 -35.88 8.83
C GLU A 160 -1.97 -36.49 7.45
N TRP A 161 -2.98 -36.61 6.59
CA TRP A 161 -2.84 -37.15 5.23
C TRP A 161 -2.09 -36.24 4.24
N ILE A 162 -1.83 -34.97 4.61
CA ILE A 162 -1.10 -34.02 3.74
C ILE A 162 0.40 -34.34 3.78
N PRO A 163 1.05 -34.69 2.64
CA PRO A 163 2.46 -34.98 2.62
C PRO A 163 3.30 -33.81 3.11
N PHE A 164 4.33 -34.08 3.91
CA PHE A 164 5.33 -33.11 4.45
C PHE A 164 4.81 -32.10 5.47
N PHE A 165 3.50 -31.78 5.49
CA PHE A 165 2.92 -30.72 6.33
C PHE A 165 1.82 -31.22 7.27
N GLY A 166 1.40 -32.49 7.14
CA GLY A 166 0.37 -33.08 8.03
C GLY A 166 0.75 -32.98 9.50
N GLY A 167 -0.23 -32.70 10.35
CA GLY A 167 -0.05 -32.51 11.79
C GLY A 167 0.64 -31.20 12.21
N LYS A 168 1.10 -30.37 11.27
CA LYS A 168 1.72 -29.09 11.58
C LYS A 168 0.69 -27.95 11.59
N PHE A 169 0.94 -26.95 12.43
CA PHE A 169 0.18 -25.70 12.40
C PHE A 169 0.49 -24.97 11.08
N PHE A 170 -0.54 -24.59 10.37
CA PHE A 170 -0.47 -23.87 9.11
C PHE A 170 -1.41 -22.67 9.15
N GLU A 171 -0.92 -21.56 8.66
CA GLU A 171 -1.68 -20.32 8.51
C GLU A 171 -1.52 -19.82 7.07
N PHE A 172 -2.63 -19.77 6.34
CA PHE A 172 -2.66 -19.28 4.98
C PHE A 172 -3.01 -17.80 4.98
N PHE A 173 -2.20 -16.99 4.33
CA PHE A 173 -2.28 -15.54 4.24
C PHE A 173 -2.02 -14.84 5.60
N GLN A 174 -0.74 -14.79 5.96
CA GLN A 174 -0.24 -14.17 7.20
C GLN A 174 0.01 -12.65 7.06
N PHE A 175 -0.29 -12.07 5.90
CA PHE A 175 0.02 -10.68 5.64
C PHE A 175 -1.00 -9.75 6.30
N ILE A 176 -0.48 -8.78 7.06
CA ILE A 176 -1.24 -7.67 7.59
C ILE A 176 -0.92 -6.48 6.69
N PHE A 177 -1.92 -5.74 6.24
CA PHE A 177 -1.79 -4.66 5.28
C PHE A 177 -2.77 -3.52 5.58
N ASN A 178 -2.65 -2.42 4.87
CA ASN A 178 -3.49 -1.23 5.00
C ASN A 178 -4.20 -0.87 3.70
N VAL A 179 -4.97 0.22 3.70
CA VAL A 179 -5.71 0.69 2.51
C VAL A 179 -4.76 1.09 1.38
N ALA A 180 -3.62 1.70 1.71
CA ALA A 180 -2.61 2.08 0.72
C ALA A 180 -2.05 0.86 -0.03
N ASP A 181 -1.74 -0.23 0.68
CA ASP A 181 -1.26 -1.48 0.09
C ASP A 181 -2.34 -2.14 -0.78
N ALA A 182 -3.60 -2.12 -0.33
CA ALA A 182 -4.73 -2.59 -1.13
C ALA A 182 -4.88 -1.76 -2.42
N CYS A 183 -4.71 -0.45 -2.36
CA CYS A 183 -4.75 0.42 -3.54
C CYS A 183 -3.63 0.07 -4.54
N ILE A 184 -2.40 -0.15 -4.08
CA ILE A 184 -1.30 -0.59 -4.96
C ILE A 184 -1.66 -1.92 -5.62
N THR A 185 -2.07 -2.90 -4.82
CA THR A 185 -2.38 -4.25 -5.29
C THR A 185 -3.50 -4.24 -6.33
N VAL A 186 -4.60 -3.54 -6.05
CA VAL A 186 -5.74 -3.42 -6.98
C VAL A 186 -5.34 -2.65 -8.24
N GLY A 187 -4.59 -1.55 -8.11
CA GLY A 187 -4.12 -0.77 -9.25
C GLY A 187 -3.23 -1.59 -10.18
N VAL A 188 -2.26 -2.34 -9.62
CA VAL A 188 -1.40 -3.26 -10.39
C VAL A 188 -2.22 -4.38 -11.02
N ALA A 189 -3.12 -5.00 -10.27
CA ALA A 189 -4.00 -6.05 -10.81
C ALA A 189 -4.83 -5.57 -12.00
N ILE A 190 -5.42 -4.37 -11.92
CA ILE A 190 -6.17 -3.77 -13.03
C ILE A 190 -5.26 -3.59 -14.26
N ILE A 191 -4.03 -3.07 -14.09
CA ILE A 191 -3.11 -2.88 -15.20
C ILE A 191 -2.76 -4.22 -15.85
N LEU A 192 -2.45 -5.25 -15.06
CA LEU A 192 -2.08 -6.57 -15.58
C LEU A 192 -3.25 -7.27 -16.29
N LEU A 193 -4.45 -7.23 -15.71
CA LEU A 193 -5.63 -7.88 -16.29
C LEU A 193 -6.09 -7.21 -17.58
N PHE A 194 -5.97 -5.89 -17.66
CA PHE A 194 -6.43 -5.11 -18.81
C PHE A 194 -5.30 -4.57 -19.68
N GLN A 195 -4.07 -5.08 -19.54
CA GLN A 195 -2.89 -4.61 -20.28
C GLN A 195 -3.11 -4.56 -21.79
N LYS A 196 -3.77 -5.58 -22.38
CA LYS A 196 -4.08 -5.61 -23.81
C LYS A 196 -4.99 -4.47 -24.26
N GLN A 197 -5.90 -4.00 -23.39
CA GLN A 197 -6.79 -2.89 -23.70
C GLN A 197 -6.08 -1.55 -23.55
N PHE A 198 -5.15 -1.45 -22.57
CA PHE A 198 -4.44 -0.22 -22.27
C PHE A 198 -3.34 0.10 -23.28
N PHE A 199 -2.67 -0.92 -23.85
CA PHE A 199 -1.50 -0.78 -24.73
C PHE A 199 -1.72 -1.28 -26.17
N LYS A 200 -2.98 -1.52 -26.59
CA LYS A 200 -3.31 -2.11 -27.87
C LYS A 200 -2.92 -1.24 -29.10
N GLU A 201 -2.79 0.08 -28.94
CA GLU A 201 -2.50 0.98 -30.04
C GLU A 201 -0.99 1.13 -30.35
N GLU A 202 -0.11 0.89 -29.40
CA GLU A 202 1.34 0.99 -29.62
C GLU A 202 1.83 -0.12 -30.55
N ALA A 203 1.38 -1.37 -30.36
CA ALA A 203 1.79 -2.50 -31.17
C ALA A 203 1.36 -2.42 -32.66
N THR A 204 0.26 -1.71 -32.97
CA THR A 204 -0.22 -1.59 -34.35
C THR A 204 0.56 -0.50 -35.14
N GLN A 205 1.07 0.52 -34.47
CA GLN A 205 1.87 1.57 -35.10
C GLN A 205 3.31 1.15 -35.37
N ASP A 206 3.92 0.35 -34.51
CA ASP A 206 5.27 -0.19 -34.71
C ASP A 206 5.30 -1.14 -35.92
N ILE A 207 4.24 -1.92 -36.12
CA ILE A 207 4.12 -2.81 -37.30
C ILE A 207 3.93 -1.99 -38.58
N GLN A 208 3.17 -0.88 -38.56
CA GLN A 208 2.99 -0.02 -39.71
C GLN A 208 4.23 0.82 -40.04
N ALA A 209 4.96 1.29 -39.02
CA ALA A 209 6.19 2.05 -39.21
C ALA A 209 7.34 1.18 -39.77
N THR A 210 7.41 -0.10 -39.37
CA THR A 210 8.38 -1.06 -39.93
C THR A 210 8.03 -1.57 -41.32
N SER A 211 6.75 -1.54 -41.72
CA SER A 211 6.29 -1.97 -43.05
C SER A 211 6.34 -0.85 -44.11
N SER A 212 6.57 0.39 -43.70
CA SER A 212 6.59 1.56 -44.61
C SER A 212 8.02 2.05 -44.97
N ASN A 213 9.06 1.34 -44.54
CA ASN A 213 10.43 1.63 -44.94
C ASN A 213 10.88 0.57 -45.98
N PRO A 214 10.94 0.94 -47.28
CA PRO A 214 11.37 0.02 -48.35
C PRO A 214 12.88 -0.27 -48.30
#